data_8131c8dab28bd68169ead5d9b1d1b36b
#
_entry.id   8131c8dab28bd68169ead5d9b1d1b36b
#
_cell.length_a   1.000
_cell.length_b   1.000
_cell.length_c   1.000
_cell.angle_alpha   90.00
_cell.angle_beta   90.00
_cell.angle_gamma   90.00
#
_symmetry.space_group_name_H-M   'P 1'
#
loop_
_entity.id
_entity.type
_entity.pdbx_description
1 polymer ?
#
loop_
_entity_poly.entity_id
_entity_poly.type
_entity_poly.pdbx_seq_one_letter_code
_entity_poly.pdbx_strand_id
1 'polypeptide(L)' 'PLELMKAKGMIQDFGQRHPMIPKFFKRASLEIKEGTIIEMVVTAPDGEPIKTNFRVQAEDLELLNSLKGIS' A
#
# COMPACT_ATOMS: atom_id res chain seq x y z
N PRO A 1 3.76 1.62 -22.57
CA PRO A 1 3.65 3.07 -22.73
C PRO A 1 4.55 3.84 -21.79
N LEU A 2 4.94 5.01 -22.20
CA LEU A 2 5.84 5.88 -21.45
C LEU A 2 5.31 6.22 -20.05
N GLU A 3 3.99 6.37 -19.94
CA GLU A 3 3.37 6.73 -18.66
C GLU A 3 3.54 5.66 -17.61
N LEU A 4 3.43 4.38 -18.01
CA LEU A 4 3.65 3.28 -17.07
C LEU A 4 5.10 3.19 -16.63
N MET A 5 6.03 3.40 -17.54
CA MET A 5 7.46 3.40 -17.24
C MET A 5 7.82 4.54 -16.29
N LYS A 6 7.23 5.71 -16.53
CA LYS A 6 7.45 6.87 -15.67
C LYS A 6 6.92 6.62 -14.26
N ALA A 7 5.72 6.07 -14.17
CA ALA A 7 5.13 5.75 -12.87
C ALA A 7 5.97 4.73 -12.12
N LYS A 8 6.50 3.72 -12.81
CA LYS A 8 7.34 2.70 -12.19
C LYS A 8 8.61 3.33 -11.61
N GLY A 9 9.23 4.25 -12.34
CA GLY A 9 10.41 4.96 -11.86
C GLY A 9 10.10 5.81 -10.64
N MET A 10 8.95 6.45 -10.62
CA MET A 10 8.52 7.25 -9.48
C MET A 10 8.27 6.40 -8.24
N ILE A 11 7.71 5.20 -8.43
CA ILE A 11 7.47 4.27 -7.34
C ILE A 11 8.80 3.78 -6.74
N GLN A 12 9.77 3.46 -7.59
CA GLN A 12 11.09 3.05 -7.13
C GLN A 12 11.77 4.18 -6.36
N ASP A 13 11.66 5.39 -6.86
CA ASP A 13 12.22 6.57 -6.22
C ASP A 13 11.59 6.80 -4.84
N PHE A 14 10.28 6.65 -4.77
CA PHE A 14 9.54 6.74 -3.53
C PHE A 14 10.06 5.72 -2.50
N GLY A 15 10.29 4.48 -2.94
CA GLY A 15 10.79 3.42 -2.07
C GLY A 15 12.19 3.71 -1.54
N GLN A 16 13.02 4.39 -2.34
CA GLN A 16 14.36 4.78 -1.90
C GLN A 16 14.31 5.89 -0.87
N ARG A 17 13.39 6.84 -1.02
CA ARG A 17 13.23 7.93 -0.06
C ARG A 17 12.54 7.45 1.22
N HIS A 18 11.75 6.39 1.14
CA HIS A 18 10.98 5.87 2.28
C HIS A 18 11.21 4.35 2.37
N PRO A 19 12.42 3.93 2.76
CA PRO A 19 12.78 2.51 2.69
C PRO A 19 11.97 1.61 3.61
N MET A 20 11.36 2.16 4.66
CA MET A 20 10.52 1.36 5.56
C MET A 20 9.20 0.95 4.90
N ILE A 21 8.73 1.70 3.88
CA ILE A 21 7.44 1.42 3.27
C ILE A 21 7.44 0.12 2.48
N PRO A 22 8.37 -0.10 1.53
CA PRO A 22 8.39 -1.39 0.84
C PRO A 22 8.63 -2.57 1.78
N LYS A 23 9.44 -2.39 2.81
CA LYS A 23 9.66 -3.45 3.81
C LYS A 23 8.38 -3.76 4.57
N PHE A 24 7.64 -2.72 4.95
CA PHE A 24 6.37 -2.86 5.64
C PHE A 24 5.37 -3.62 4.78
N PHE A 25 5.21 -3.23 3.53
CA PHE A 25 4.25 -3.89 2.63
C PHE A 25 4.63 -5.34 2.36
N LYS A 26 5.91 -5.62 2.23
CA LYS A 26 6.37 -6.99 2.03
C LYS A 26 5.98 -7.87 3.21
N ARG A 27 6.21 -7.38 4.42
CA ARG A 27 5.85 -8.11 5.63
C ARG A 27 4.34 -8.19 5.79
N ALA A 28 3.65 -7.07 5.59
CA ALA A 28 2.19 -7.01 5.76
C ALA A 28 1.48 -7.97 4.81
N SER A 29 1.98 -8.11 3.58
CA SER A 29 1.35 -8.99 2.60
C SER A 29 1.39 -10.46 3.03
N LEU A 30 2.29 -10.83 3.91
CA LEU A 30 2.36 -12.19 4.45
C LEU A 30 1.35 -12.39 5.58
N GLU A 31 0.89 -11.32 6.20
CA GLU A 31 -0.01 -11.37 7.34
C GLU A 31 -1.47 -11.09 6.98
N ILE A 32 -1.70 -10.41 5.85
CA ILE A 32 -3.04 -10.00 5.46
C ILE A 32 -3.86 -11.22 5.03
N LYS A 33 -5.01 -11.39 5.67
CA LYS A 33 -5.95 -12.45 5.35
C LYS A 33 -7.36 -11.91 5.57
N GLU A 34 -8.37 -12.71 5.24
CA GLU A 34 -9.75 -12.28 5.45
C GLU A 34 -9.99 -11.99 6.92
N GLY A 35 -10.59 -10.84 7.20
CA GLY A 35 -10.84 -10.40 8.56
C GLY A 35 -9.78 -9.47 9.13
N THR A 36 -8.66 -9.31 8.43
CA THR A 36 -7.61 -8.38 8.87
C THR A 36 -8.13 -6.95 8.83
N ILE A 37 -7.79 -6.17 9.85
CA ILE A 37 -8.16 -4.75 9.92
C ILE A 37 -6.96 -3.93 9.44
N ILE A 38 -7.21 -3.08 8.46
CA ILE A 38 -6.19 -2.14 7.99
C ILE A 38 -6.59 -0.75 8.45
N GLU A 39 -5.73 -0.11 9.21
CA GLU A 39 -5.96 1.24 9.74
C GLU A 39 -5.05 2.22 9.01
N MET A 40 -5.61 3.38 8.68
CA MET A 40 -4.88 4.42 7.98
C MET A 40 -5.05 5.75 8.68
N VAL A 41 -3.96 6.50 8.78
CA VAL A 41 -3.95 7.83 9.39
C VAL A 41 -3.20 8.77 8.46
N VAL A 42 -3.80 9.91 8.19
CA VAL A 42 -3.16 10.97 7.42
C VAL A 42 -3.15 12.23 8.27
N THR A 43 -1.97 12.78 8.48
CA THR A 43 -1.81 14.00 9.27
C THR A 43 -1.06 15.04 8.44
N ALA A 44 -1.75 16.11 8.05
CA ALA A 44 -1.11 17.24 7.38
C ALA A 44 -0.31 18.05 8.40
N PRO A 45 0.71 18.82 7.95
CA PRO A 45 1.56 19.57 8.89
C PRO A 45 0.79 20.53 9.78
N ASP A 46 -0.32 21.07 9.29
CA ASP A 46 -1.12 22.07 10.00
C ASP A 46 -2.54 21.59 10.28
N GLY A 47 -2.79 20.28 10.21
CA GLY A 47 -4.13 19.74 10.29
C GLY A 47 -4.30 18.70 11.39
N GLU A 48 -5.56 18.36 11.64
CA GLU A 48 -5.93 17.27 12.54
C GLU A 48 -5.78 15.93 11.81
N PRO A 49 -5.45 14.86 12.54
CA PRO A 49 -5.35 13.53 11.92
C PRO A 49 -6.69 13.08 11.34
N ILE A 50 -6.64 12.57 10.12
CA ILE A 50 -7.79 11.95 9.47
C ILE A 50 -7.57 10.44 9.53
N LYS A 51 -8.52 9.73 10.13
CA LYS A 51 -8.38 8.29 10.37
C LYS A 51 -9.50 7.52 9.71
N THR A 52 -9.15 6.35 9.16
CA THR A 52 -10.16 5.41 8.67
C THR A 52 -9.62 3.99 8.84
N ASN A 53 -10.51 3.03 8.69
CA ASN A 53 -10.12 1.63 8.71
C ASN A 53 -11.10 0.82 7.87
N PHE A 54 -10.66 -0.36 7.47
CA PHE A 54 -11.55 -1.31 6.82
C PHE A 54 -11.12 -2.73 7.14
N ARG A 55 -12.08 -3.64 7.04
CA ARG A 55 -11.83 -5.07 7.23
C ARG A 55 -11.62 -5.71 5.87
N VAL A 56 -10.54 -6.46 5.73
CA VAL A 56 -10.20 -7.13 4.48
C VAL A 56 -11.23 -8.24 4.20
N GLN A 57 -11.80 -8.21 3.01
CA GLN A 57 -12.74 -9.22 2.54
C GLN A 57 -12.06 -10.11 1.50
N ALA A 58 -12.70 -11.22 1.17
CA ALA A 58 -12.15 -12.16 0.18
C ALA A 58 -11.85 -11.46 -1.16
N GLU A 59 -12.74 -10.57 -1.58
CA GLU A 59 -12.56 -9.82 -2.82
C GLU A 59 -11.32 -8.93 -2.78
N ASP A 60 -11.01 -8.41 -1.60
CA ASP A 60 -9.83 -7.55 -1.43
C ASP A 60 -8.54 -8.36 -1.58
N LEU A 61 -8.56 -9.62 -1.16
CA LEU A 61 -7.42 -10.50 -1.32
C LEU A 61 -7.14 -10.78 -2.80
N GLU A 62 -8.19 -10.94 -3.59
CA GLU A 62 -8.05 -11.11 -5.03
C GLU A 62 -7.41 -9.90 -5.66
N LEU A 63 -7.81 -8.70 -5.24
CA LEU A 63 -7.23 -7.46 -5.71
C LEU A 63 -5.73 -7.39 -5.39
N LEU A 64 -5.36 -7.73 -4.16
CA LEU A 64 -3.96 -7.72 -3.76
C LEU A 64 -3.12 -8.70 -4.57
N ASN A 65 -3.65 -9.89 -4.84
CA ASN A 65 -2.96 -10.87 -5.66
C ASN A 65 -2.77 -10.39 -7.09
N SER A 66 -3.77 -9.70 -7.63
CA SER A 66 -3.67 -9.12 -8.97
C SER A 66 -2.58 -8.05 -9.03
N LEU A 67 -2.49 -7.23 -8.00
CA LEU A 67 -1.46 -6.19 -7.93
C LEU A 67 -0.06 -6.80 -7.82
N LYS A 68 0.08 -7.90 -7.08
CA LYS A 68 1.36 -8.60 -7.00
C LYS A 68 1.81 -9.11 -8.35
N GLY A 69 0.87 -9.54 -9.18
CA GLY A 69 1.18 -10.02 -10.50
C GLY A 69 1.70 -8.94 -11.44
N ILE A 70 1.42 -7.67 -11.14
CA ILE A 70 1.86 -6.54 -11.95
C ILE A 70 3.27 -6.10 -11.56
N SER A 71 3.66 -6.29 -10.33
CA SER A 71 5.00 -5.91 -9.86
C SER A 71 6.08 -6.94 -10.29
#